data_258d9827eaa0d6f1d3073aa7123f842d
#
_entry.id   258d9827eaa0d6f1d3073aa7123f842d
#
_cell.length_a   1.000
_cell.length_b   1.000
_cell.length_c   1.000
_cell.angle_alpha   90.00
_cell.angle_beta   90.00
_cell.angle_gamma   90.00
#
_symmetry.space_group_name_H-M   'P 1'
#
loop_
_entity.id
_entity.type
_entity.pdbx_description
1 polymer ?
#
loop_
_entity_poly.entity_id
_entity_poly.type
_entity_poly.pdbx_seq_one_letter_code
_entity_poly.pdbx_strand_id
1 'polypeptide(L)'
;MGFSFVDSQSITAGHCQGLQVRPSWTRTFLTMTTNQRLQPLLDQYDWATERLLTRLAGPTSNSGDGSDVEVPVLTDAEYLWEPVDECWSVRRRVDGPGPGAIKLIGAGEWGRDGAPESPWPPPFTTIAWRLDHITETLSGRASHLGGDRTFDRATYESRPDAAGAVERFREATADWRQVLLTVDESDYDRTGLSSYPYGSDSEETFPTIVWWENQEILHHGAEIALLRDLYVHHDQ
;
A
#
# COMPACT_ATOMS: atom_id res chain seq x y z
N MET A 1 59.65 2.33 32.84
CA MET A 1 59.41 2.11 31.41
C MET A 1 58.29 3.06 31.03
N GLY A 2 58.67 4.17 30.38
CA GLY A 2 57.76 5.25 30.05
C GLY A 2 57.08 4.98 28.72
N PHE A 3 55.78 5.26 28.63
CA PHE A 3 55.10 5.44 27.36
C PHE A 3 54.77 6.92 27.16
N SER A 4 55.34 7.45 26.09
CA SER A 4 55.25 8.83 25.61
C SER A 4 53.87 9.03 24.97
N PHE A 5 53.18 10.11 25.38
CA PHE A 5 52.01 10.62 24.68
C PHE A 5 52.45 11.36 23.41
N VAL A 6 51.86 10.99 22.30
CA VAL A 6 52.00 11.69 21.02
C VAL A 6 50.79 12.61 20.82
N ASP A 7 51.14 13.85 20.51
CA ASP A 7 50.27 15.02 20.28
C ASP A 7 49.15 14.75 19.27
N SER A 8 47.92 15.14 19.65
CA SER A 8 46.76 15.21 18.78
C SER A 8 46.75 16.52 18.00
N GLN A 9 47.00 16.43 16.71
CA GLN A 9 46.80 17.56 15.82
C GLN A 9 45.31 17.85 15.63
N SER A 10 44.92 19.09 15.86
CA SER A 10 43.63 19.68 15.64
C SER A 10 43.20 19.63 14.16
N ILE A 11 42.14 18.87 13.87
CA ILE A 11 41.46 18.91 12.57
C ILE A 11 40.41 20.02 12.66
N THR A 12 40.64 21.10 11.93
CA THR A 12 39.68 22.18 11.72
C THR A 12 38.42 21.67 11.04
N ALA A 13 37.30 21.82 11.73
CA ALA A 13 35.97 21.49 11.21
C ALA A 13 35.61 22.45 10.06
N GLY A 14 35.63 21.93 8.83
CA GLY A 14 35.05 22.59 7.68
C GLY A 14 33.53 22.68 7.83
N HIS A 15 33.00 23.90 7.81
CA HIS A 15 31.60 24.21 7.77
C HIS A 15 30.98 23.66 6.46
N CYS A 16 30.36 22.49 6.50
CA CYS A 16 29.40 22.09 5.49
C CYS A 16 28.09 22.83 5.76
N GLN A 17 27.89 23.94 5.05
CA GLN A 17 26.55 24.54 4.93
C GLN A 17 25.68 23.58 4.11
N GLY A 18 24.95 22.69 4.80
CA GLY A 18 23.90 21.90 4.20
C GLY A 18 22.76 22.81 3.78
N LEU A 19 22.57 22.98 2.47
CA LEU A 19 21.33 23.52 1.92
C LEU A 19 20.18 22.62 2.40
N GLN A 20 19.43 23.10 3.38
CA GLN A 20 18.13 22.54 3.72
C GLN A 20 17.15 23.01 2.64
N VAL A 21 17.03 22.24 1.56
CA VAL A 21 15.92 22.38 0.61
C VAL A 21 14.68 21.82 1.31
N ARG A 22 13.88 22.69 1.91
CA ARG A 22 12.52 22.34 2.31
C ARG A 22 11.70 22.22 1.03
N PRO A 23 11.03 21.09 0.75
CA PRO A 23 10.09 21.02 -0.36
C PRO A 23 8.97 22.03 -0.07
N SER A 24 8.75 22.95 -1.00
CA SER A 24 7.65 23.91 -0.93
C SER A 24 6.35 23.21 -1.32
N TRP A 25 5.70 22.58 -0.35
CA TRP A 25 4.34 22.08 -0.49
C TRP A 25 3.36 23.25 -0.41
N THR A 26 3.38 24.13 -1.39
CA THR A 26 2.30 25.11 -1.55
C THR A 26 1.14 24.43 -2.30
N ARG A 27 0.44 23.54 -1.62
CA ARG A 27 -0.91 23.14 -2.01
C ARG A 27 -1.85 24.26 -1.60
N THR A 28 -2.48 24.91 -2.57
CA THR A 28 -3.63 25.80 -2.33
C THR A 28 -4.77 24.91 -1.83
N PHE A 29 -4.93 24.81 -0.51
CA PHE A 29 -6.07 24.15 0.11
C PHE A 29 -7.29 25.01 -0.08
N LEU A 30 -8.26 24.55 -0.88
CA LEU A 30 -9.64 24.88 -0.65
C LEU A 30 -9.95 24.43 0.79
N THR A 31 -10.27 25.37 1.66
CA THR A 31 -10.55 25.18 3.08
C THR A 31 -11.82 24.32 3.28
N MET A 32 -11.69 23.00 3.15
CA MET A 32 -12.52 22.10 3.93
C MET A 32 -11.86 22.02 5.31
N THR A 33 -12.59 22.26 6.36
CA THR A 33 -12.12 22.12 7.75
C THR A 33 -11.83 20.65 7.99
N THR A 34 -10.63 20.21 7.61
CA THR A 34 -10.17 18.86 7.88
C THR A 34 -10.00 18.74 9.38
N ASN A 35 -10.70 17.80 9.98
CA ASN A 35 -10.65 17.56 11.40
C ASN A 35 -9.21 17.26 11.85
N GLN A 36 -8.72 18.01 12.84
CA GLN A 36 -7.35 17.88 13.36
C GLN A 36 -7.04 16.47 13.88
N ARG A 37 -8.05 15.70 14.32
CA ARG A 37 -7.87 14.33 14.81
C ARG A 37 -7.52 13.33 13.70
N LEU A 38 -8.08 13.51 12.50
CA LEU A 38 -7.84 12.62 11.36
C LEU A 38 -6.64 13.05 10.52
N GLN A 39 -6.24 14.33 10.60
CA GLN A 39 -5.21 14.88 9.72
C GLN A 39 -3.91 14.07 9.66
N PRO A 40 -3.32 13.59 10.79
CA PRO A 40 -2.11 12.78 10.72
C PRO A 40 -2.29 11.46 9.97
N LEU A 41 -3.47 10.82 10.10
CA LEU A 41 -3.78 9.59 9.39
C LEU A 41 -4.03 9.84 7.90
N LEU A 42 -4.67 10.95 7.57
CA LEU A 42 -4.90 11.36 6.19
C LEU A 42 -3.58 11.71 5.47
N ASP A 43 -2.69 12.44 6.16
CA ASP A 43 -1.36 12.77 5.62
C ASP A 43 -0.53 11.49 5.40
N GLN A 44 -0.60 10.53 6.32
CA GLN A 44 0.07 9.23 6.18
C GLN A 44 -0.52 8.44 5.01
N TYR A 45 -1.84 8.40 4.89
CA TYR A 45 -2.55 7.75 3.79
C TYR A 45 -2.13 8.32 2.43
N ASP A 46 -2.22 9.65 2.27
CA ASP A 46 -1.86 10.34 1.04
C ASP A 46 -0.39 10.08 0.67
N TRP A 47 0.51 10.12 1.64
CA TRP A 47 1.93 9.83 1.42
C TRP A 47 2.17 8.38 1.01
N ALA A 48 1.54 7.41 1.69
CA ALA A 48 1.75 5.99 1.44
C ALA A 48 1.22 5.58 0.06
N THR A 49 0.02 6.04 -0.30
CA THR A 49 -0.62 5.74 -1.59
C THR A 49 0.11 6.40 -2.75
N GLU A 50 0.49 7.68 -2.63
CA GLU A 50 1.26 8.38 -3.67
C GLU A 50 2.61 7.71 -3.91
N ARG A 51 3.32 7.34 -2.83
CA ARG A 51 4.59 6.64 -2.92
C ARG A 51 4.44 5.28 -3.60
N LEU A 52 3.43 4.48 -3.24
CA LEU A 52 3.22 3.18 -3.86
C LEU A 52 2.82 3.33 -5.33
N LEU A 53 1.89 4.22 -5.67
CA LEU A 53 1.50 4.48 -7.06
C LEU A 53 2.68 4.95 -7.91
N THR A 54 3.54 5.83 -7.38
CA THR A 54 4.77 6.24 -8.07
C THR A 54 5.68 5.05 -8.34
N ARG A 55 5.83 4.15 -7.39
CA ARG A 55 6.62 2.91 -7.57
C ARG A 55 6.02 1.97 -8.61
N LEU A 56 4.69 1.95 -8.77
CA LEU A 56 3.99 1.02 -9.68
C LEU A 56 3.84 1.56 -11.11
N ALA A 57 3.52 2.83 -11.26
CA ALA A 57 3.14 3.44 -12.53
C ALA A 57 4.10 4.53 -13.04
N GLY A 58 5.17 4.79 -12.31
CA GLY A 58 6.04 5.94 -12.55
C GLY A 58 5.44 7.25 -12.02
N PRO A 59 6.19 8.36 -12.08
CA PRO A 59 5.73 9.65 -11.56
C PRO A 59 4.52 10.13 -12.35
N THR A 60 3.42 10.39 -11.67
CA THR A 60 2.27 11.11 -12.23
C THR A 60 2.65 12.59 -12.35
N SER A 61 3.13 13.00 -13.53
CA SER A 61 3.42 14.38 -13.96
C SER A 61 3.99 15.33 -12.90
N ASN A 62 5.21 15.81 -13.12
CA ASN A 62 5.84 16.96 -12.46
C ASN A 62 6.00 16.90 -10.93
N SER A 63 6.63 15.88 -10.42
CA SER A 63 7.36 16.03 -9.15
C SER A 63 8.55 16.97 -9.42
N GLY A 64 8.35 18.26 -9.12
CA GLY A 64 9.33 19.31 -9.35
C GLY A 64 10.56 19.26 -8.45
N ASP A 65 10.99 18.06 -8.03
CA ASP A 65 12.16 17.84 -7.19
C ASP A 65 13.46 17.66 -8.00
N GLY A 66 13.36 17.67 -9.34
CA GLY A 66 14.53 17.62 -10.22
C GLY A 66 15.27 16.27 -10.23
N SER A 67 14.70 15.22 -9.68
CA SER A 67 15.24 13.88 -9.84
C SER A 67 14.72 13.28 -11.15
N ASP A 68 15.54 13.28 -12.20
CA ASP A 68 15.26 12.62 -13.49
C ASP A 68 15.36 11.07 -13.39
N VAL A 69 15.08 10.49 -12.23
CA VAL A 69 15.06 9.03 -12.08
C VAL A 69 13.75 8.52 -12.64
N GLU A 70 13.80 7.99 -13.84
CA GLU A 70 12.67 7.28 -14.46
C GLU A 70 12.40 6.00 -13.65
N VAL A 71 11.28 5.97 -12.92
CA VAL A 71 10.81 4.75 -12.24
C VAL A 71 10.11 3.89 -13.29
N PRO A 72 10.62 2.69 -13.59
CA PRO A 72 9.97 1.82 -14.58
C PRO A 72 8.55 1.46 -14.14
N VAL A 73 7.63 1.42 -15.10
CA VAL A 73 6.27 0.93 -14.88
C VAL A 73 6.32 -0.57 -14.56
N LEU A 74 5.48 -1.02 -13.63
CA LEU A 74 5.33 -2.43 -13.30
C LEU A 74 4.93 -3.24 -14.56
N THR A 75 5.67 -4.29 -14.86
CA THR A 75 5.38 -5.20 -15.98
C THR A 75 4.59 -6.42 -15.51
N ASP A 76 3.89 -7.10 -16.44
CA ASP A 76 3.14 -8.32 -16.11
C ASP A 76 4.07 -9.45 -15.61
N ALA A 77 5.28 -9.55 -16.15
CA ALA A 77 6.27 -10.52 -15.72
C ALA A 77 6.71 -10.27 -14.28
N GLU A 78 6.93 -9.02 -13.89
CA GLU A 78 7.27 -8.63 -12.53
C GLU A 78 6.08 -8.78 -11.58
N TYR A 79 4.87 -8.43 -12.02
CA TYR A 79 3.63 -8.52 -11.27
C TYR A 79 3.35 -9.96 -10.79
N LEU A 80 3.53 -10.94 -11.68
CA LEU A 80 3.30 -12.37 -11.42
C LEU A 80 4.55 -13.12 -10.98
N TRP A 81 5.70 -12.44 -10.83
CA TRP A 81 6.96 -13.10 -10.49
C TRP A 81 6.90 -13.78 -9.12
N GLU A 82 7.28 -15.05 -9.11
CA GLU A 82 7.43 -15.90 -7.93
C GLU A 82 8.91 -15.97 -7.55
N PRO A 83 9.40 -15.19 -6.57
CA PRO A 83 10.82 -15.15 -6.19
C PRO A 83 11.32 -16.42 -5.53
N VAL A 84 10.43 -17.25 -5.02
CA VAL A 84 10.69 -18.57 -4.44
C VAL A 84 9.61 -19.53 -4.89
N ASP A 85 9.89 -20.83 -4.81
CA ASP A 85 8.89 -21.86 -5.07
C ASP A 85 7.73 -21.74 -4.06
N GLU A 86 6.54 -22.15 -4.49
CA GLU A 86 5.33 -22.21 -3.65
C GLU A 86 4.80 -20.85 -3.18
N CYS A 87 5.02 -19.78 -3.96
CA CYS A 87 4.40 -18.47 -3.68
C CYS A 87 2.88 -18.51 -3.85
N TRP A 88 2.19 -17.74 -3.00
CA TRP A 88 0.81 -17.37 -3.26
C TRP A 88 0.75 -16.17 -4.22
N SER A 89 -0.18 -16.25 -5.18
CA SER A 89 -0.30 -15.27 -6.27
C SER A 89 -1.77 -15.07 -6.66
N VAL A 90 -2.00 -14.26 -7.66
CA VAL A 90 -3.23 -14.24 -8.45
C VAL A 90 -3.08 -15.30 -9.57
N ARG A 91 -4.07 -16.18 -9.69
CA ARG A 91 -4.02 -17.31 -10.62
C ARG A 91 -5.29 -17.44 -11.43
N ARG A 92 -5.17 -18.07 -12.59
CA ARG A 92 -6.34 -18.45 -13.37
C ARG A 92 -7.09 -19.57 -12.63
N ARG A 93 -8.38 -19.40 -12.53
CA ARG A 93 -9.24 -20.33 -11.78
C ARG A 93 -9.24 -21.75 -12.37
N VAL A 94 -9.03 -21.85 -13.69
CA VAL A 94 -8.92 -23.13 -14.38
C VAL A 94 -7.68 -23.95 -13.96
N ASP A 95 -6.61 -23.27 -13.54
CA ASP A 95 -5.36 -23.89 -13.10
C ASP A 95 -5.41 -24.29 -11.60
N GLY A 96 -6.42 -23.83 -10.88
CA GLY A 96 -6.60 -24.06 -9.45
C GLY A 96 -5.72 -23.17 -8.57
N PRO A 97 -5.82 -23.33 -7.23
CA PRO A 97 -5.01 -22.60 -6.27
C PRO A 97 -3.56 -23.11 -6.29
N GLY A 98 -2.64 -22.19 -5.93
CA GLY A 98 -1.23 -22.48 -5.77
C GLY A 98 -0.90 -23.39 -4.57
N PRO A 99 0.36 -23.80 -4.43
CA PRO A 99 0.81 -24.65 -3.34
C PRO A 99 0.45 -24.10 -1.95
N GLY A 100 -0.09 -24.94 -1.09
CA GLY A 100 -0.52 -24.55 0.26
C GLY A 100 -1.79 -23.69 0.34
N ALA A 101 -2.28 -23.16 -0.79
CA ALA A 101 -3.60 -22.53 -0.85
C ALA A 101 -4.68 -23.60 -1.08
N ILE A 102 -5.87 -23.38 -0.55
CA ILE A 102 -6.99 -24.32 -0.68
C ILE A 102 -8.15 -23.77 -1.51
N LYS A 103 -8.12 -22.51 -1.84
CA LYS A 103 -9.12 -21.84 -2.67
C LYS A 103 -8.54 -20.62 -3.37
N LEU A 104 -9.22 -20.19 -4.42
CA LEU A 104 -9.04 -18.86 -5.00
C LEU A 104 -10.17 -17.93 -4.51
N ILE A 105 -9.77 -16.84 -3.85
CA ILE A 105 -10.66 -15.78 -3.38
C ILE A 105 -11.16 -15.00 -4.59
N GLY A 106 -12.40 -14.53 -4.53
CA GLY A 106 -13.03 -13.72 -5.56
C GLY A 106 -13.82 -14.52 -6.58
N ALA A 107 -14.19 -13.89 -7.69
CA ALA A 107 -14.95 -14.43 -8.81
C ALA A 107 -14.18 -14.31 -10.14
N GLY A 108 -14.89 -14.55 -11.26
CA GLY A 108 -14.36 -14.40 -12.60
C GLY A 108 -13.33 -15.46 -12.98
N GLU A 109 -12.52 -15.15 -13.99
CA GLU A 109 -11.50 -16.06 -14.53
C GLU A 109 -10.27 -16.15 -13.62
N TRP A 110 -9.95 -15.08 -12.89
CA TRP A 110 -8.80 -14.98 -12.01
C TRP A 110 -9.21 -14.83 -10.55
N GLY A 111 -8.39 -15.31 -9.64
CA GLY A 111 -8.60 -15.20 -8.21
C GLY A 111 -7.29 -15.25 -7.44
N ARG A 112 -7.32 -14.76 -6.22
CA ARG A 112 -6.17 -14.70 -5.33
C ARG A 112 -6.09 -15.95 -4.46
N ASP A 113 -4.90 -16.54 -4.36
CA ASP A 113 -4.64 -17.69 -3.46
C ASP A 113 -5.05 -17.36 -2.02
N GLY A 114 -5.69 -18.31 -1.35
CA GLY A 114 -6.13 -18.14 0.01
C GLY A 114 -6.44 -19.44 0.74
N ALA A 115 -6.53 -19.33 2.06
CA ALA A 115 -6.96 -20.38 2.98
C ALA A 115 -7.92 -19.80 4.03
N PRO A 116 -8.77 -20.61 4.72
CA PRO A 116 -9.63 -20.15 5.81
C PRO A 116 -8.82 -19.61 6.99
N GLU A 117 -7.70 -20.24 7.28
CA GLU A 117 -6.76 -19.86 8.33
C GLU A 117 -5.39 -19.61 7.70
N SER A 118 -4.65 -18.64 8.26
CA SER A 118 -3.28 -18.38 7.80
C SER A 118 -2.41 -19.58 8.14
N PRO A 119 -1.76 -20.22 7.12
CA PRO A 119 -0.88 -21.35 7.38
C PRO A 119 0.39 -20.89 8.12
N TRP A 120 1.02 -21.84 8.80
CA TRP A 120 2.35 -21.63 9.38
C TRP A 120 3.35 -22.66 8.82
N PRO A 121 4.51 -22.24 8.32
CA PRO A 121 4.94 -20.84 8.12
C PRO A 121 4.02 -20.10 7.13
N PRO A 122 3.95 -18.75 7.23
CA PRO A 122 3.15 -17.98 6.28
C PRO A 122 3.74 -18.13 4.89
N PRO A 123 2.91 -18.23 3.84
CA PRO A 123 3.39 -18.35 2.47
C PRO A 123 4.07 -17.06 2.04
N PHE A 124 5.08 -17.18 1.17
CA PHE A 124 5.58 -16.02 0.46
C PHE A 124 4.54 -15.58 -0.57
N THR A 125 4.38 -14.28 -0.80
CA THR A 125 3.35 -13.75 -1.70
C THR A 125 3.97 -12.85 -2.77
N THR A 126 3.42 -12.92 -3.98
CA THR A 126 3.85 -12.10 -5.13
C THR A 126 3.36 -10.66 -5.03
N ILE A 127 3.84 -9.77 -5.92
CA ILE A 127 3.28 -8.41 -6.07
C ILE A 127 1.80 -8.49 -6.40
N ALA A 128 1.39 -9.41 -7.27
CA ALA A 128 0.00 -9.62 -7.65
C ALA A 128 -0.89 -9.91 -6.44
N TRP A 129 -0.47 -10.81 -5.57
CA TRP A 129 -1.22 -11.17 -4.37
C TRP A 129 -1.39 -9.96 -3.43
N ARG A 130 -0.29 -9.24 -3.17
CA ARG A 130 -0.30 -8.10 -2.24
C ARG A 130 -1.12 -6.93 -2.76
N LEU A 131 -0.95 -6.59 -4.04
CA LEU A 131 -1.70 -5.48 -4.65
C LEU A 131 -3.20 -5.79 -4.71
N ASP A 132 -3.56 -7.04 -5.06
CA ASP A 132 -4.95 -7.49 -5.06
C ASP A 132 -5.57 -7.45 -3.65
N HIS A 133 -4.79 -7.86 -2.62
CA HIS A 133 -5.23 -7.85 -1.24
C HIS A 133 -5.56 -6.44 -0.73
N ILE A 134 -4.63 -5.49 -0.83
CA ILE A 134 -4.87 -4.12 -0.37
C ILE A 134 -5.95 -3.41 -1.20
N THR A 135 -6.08 -3.72 -2.48
CA THR A 135 -7.14 -3.17 -3.34
C THR A 135 -8.52 -3.67 -2.91
N GLU A 136 -8.62 -4.96 -2.59
CA GLU A 136 -9.86 -5.57 -2.11
C GLU A 136 -10.30 -4.95 -0.77
N THR A 137 -9.37 -4.79 0.19
CA THR A 137 -9.69 -4.22 1.52
C THR A 137 -10.12 -2.77 1.42
N LEU A 138 -9.44 -1.95 0.60
CA LEU A 138 -9.83 -0.56 0.33
C LEU A 138 -11.21 -0.46 -0.31
N SER A 139 -11.47 -1.23 -1.37
CA SER A 139 -12.77 -1.23 -2.07
C SER A 139 -13.91 -1.65 -1.15
N GLY A 140 -13.67 -2.70 -0.35
CA GLY A 140 -14.66 -3.21 0.59
C GLY A 140 -14.98 -2.20 1.68
N ARG A 141 -13.98 -1.58 2.30
CA ARG A 141 -14.19 -0.56 3.33
C ARG A 141 -14.82 0.70 2.77
N ALA A 142 -14.41 1.15 1.59
CA ALA A 142 -15.04 2.29 0.92
C ALA A 142 -16.53 2.05 0.71
N SER A 143 -16.91 0.88 0.19
CA SER A 143 -18.33 0.51 -0.01
C SER A 143 -19.09 0.43 1.31
N HIS A 144 -18.55 -0.27 2.31
CA HIS A 144 -19.29 -0.59 3.55
C HIS A 144 -19.31 0.52 4.60
N LEU A 145 -18.45 1.53 4.47
CA LEU A 145 -18.42 2.65 5.42
C LEU A 145 -19.02 3.92 4.84
N GLY A 146 -18.71 4.27 3.59
CA GLY A 146 -19.17 5.51 2.96
C GLY A 146 -19.98 5.33 1.68
N GLY A 147 -20.03 4.10 1.14
CA GLY A 147 -20.67 3.78 -0.13
C GLY A 147 -22.00 3.07 -0.02
N ASP A 148 -22.30 2.29 -1.06
CA ASP A 148 -23.57 1.60 -1.26
C ASP A 148 -23.75 0.29 -0.46
N ARG A 149 -22.70 -0.17 0.21
CA ARG A 149 -22.62 -1.42 1.00
C ARG A 149 -22.86 -2.68 0.18
N THR A 150 -22.55 -2.65 -1.12
CA THR A 150 -22.78 -3.77 -2.04
C THR A 150 -21.55 -4.62 -2.28
N PHE A 151 -20.35 -4.16 -1.86
CA PHE A 151 -19.14 -4.93 -2.05
C PHE A 151 -19.23 -6.31 -1.40
N ASP A 152 -18.90 -7.35 -2.19
CA ASP A 152 -18.81 -8.73 -1.71
C ASP A 152 -17.50 -9.33 -2.25
N ARG A 153 -16.65 -9.81 -1.35
CA ARG A 153 -15.41 -10.52 -1.68
C ARG A 153 -15.65 -11.70 -2.61
N ALA A 154 -16.83 -12.36 -2.49
CA ALA A 154 -17.17 -13.49 -3.34
C ALA A 154 -17.40 -13.09 -4.81
N THR A 155 -17.71 -11.83 -5.09
CA THR A 155 -17.91 -11.30 -6.44
C THR A 155 -16.77 -10.42 -6.93
N TYR A 156 -15.79 -10.14 -6.08
CA TYR A 156 -14.58 -9.37 -6.45
C TYR A 156 -13.76 -10.15 -7.49
N GLU A 157 -13.27 -9.47 -8.51
CA GLU A 157 -12.48 -10.07 -9.58
C GLU A 157 -11.03 -9.57 -9.53
N SER A 158 -10.10 -10.48 -9.32
CA SER A 158 -8.66 -10.19 -9.39
C SER A 158 -8.24 -9.82 -10.82
N ARG A 159 -7.24 -8.95 -10.96
CA ARG A 159 -6.72 -8.54 -12.26
C ARG A 159 -5.60 -9.45 -12.73
N PRO A 160 -5.61 -9.87 -14.01
CA PRO A 160 -4.60 -10.78 -14.56
C PRO A 160 -3.27 -10.10 -14.88
N ASP A 161 -3.27 -8.77 -15.01
CA ASP A 161 -2.17 -7.96 -15.53
C ASP A 161 -1.86 -6.77 -14.63
N ALA A 162 -0.63 -6.29 -14.74
CA ALA A 162 -0.10 -5.19 -13.95
C ALA A 162 -0.87 -3.89 -14.15
N ALA A 163 -1.16 -3.53 -15.40
CA ALA A 163 -1.81 -2.27 -15.73
C ALA A 163 -3.24 -2.20 -15.14
N GLY A 164 -4.02 -3.26 -15.31
CA GLY A 164 -5.36 -3.38 -14.75
C GLY A 164 -5.36 -3.40 -13.22
N ALA A 165 -4.37 -4.05 -12.59
CA ALA A 165 -4.23 -4.08 -11.14
C ALA A 165 -3.88 -2.69 -10.57
N VAL A 166 -2.95 -1.98 -11.18
CA VAL A 166 -2.56 -0.62 -10.78
C VAL A 166 -3.71 0.37 -10.94
N GLU A 167 -4.46 0.28 -12.04
CA GLU A 167 -5.62 1.16 -12.23
C GLU A 167 -6.71 0.90 -11.19
N ARG A 168 -7.03 -0.36 -10.92
CA ARG A 168 -7.99 -0.71 -9.88
C ARG A 168 -7.55 -0.26 -8.48
N PHE A 169 -6.25 -0.36 -8.18
CA PHE A 169 -5.71 0.17 -6.92
C PHE A 169 -5.86 1.70 -6.85
N ARG A 170 -5.62 2.41 -7.97
CA ARG A 170 -5.82 3.86 -8.04
C ARG A 170 -7.29 4.24 -7.77
N GLU A 171 -8.23 3.53 -8.39
CA GLU A 171 -9.66 3.73 -8.15
C GLU A 171 -10.02 3.49 -6.68
N ALA A 172 -9.60 2.35 -6.12
CA ALA A 172 -9.89 1.99 -4.72
C ALA A 172 -9.32 3.01 -3.72
N THR A 173 -8.11 3.52 -3.98
CA THR A 173 -7.50 4.56 -3.15
C THR A 173 -8.25 5.88 -3.24
N ALA A 174 -8.76 6.25 -4.40
CA ALA A 174 -9.55 7.47 -4.57
C ALA A 174 -10.90 7.36 -3.84
N ASP A 175 -11.58 6.22 -3.95
CA ASP A 175 -12.85 5.95 -3.29
C ASP A 175 -12.70 5.96 -1.77
N TRP A 176 -11.70 5.28 -1.22
CA TRP A 176 -11.44 5.31 0.22
C TRP A 176 -11.08 6.70 0.71
N ARG A 177 -10.26 7.44 -0.04
CA ARG A 177 -9.93 8.83 0.29
C ARG A 177 -11.19 9.70 0.36
N GLN A 178 -12.15 9.48 -0.54
CA GLN A 178 -13.42 10.18 -0.50
C GLN A 178 -14.19 9.88 0.80
N VAL A 179 -14.21 8.64 1.26
CA VAL A 179 -14.79 8.26 2.56
C VAL A 179 -14.10 8.99 3.70
N LEU A 180 -12.76 9.06 3.72
CA LEU A 180 -12.00 9.78 4.75
C LEU A 180 -12.39 11.25 4.87
N LEU A 181 -12.85 11.87 3.80
CA LEU A 181 -13.24 13.28 3.75
C LEU A 181 -14.72 13.53 4.08
N THR A 182 -15.55 12.48 4.09
CA THR A 182 -17.01 12.62 4.20
C THR A 182 -17.59 12.21 5.54
N VAL A 183 -16.87 11.43 6.34
CA VAL A 183 -17.32 11.05 7.67
C VAL A 183 -17.27 12.26 8.61
N ASP A 184 -18.38 12.54 9.27
CA ASP A 184 -18.48 13.66 10.21
C ASP A 184 -17.66 13.41 11.48
N GLU A 185 -17.03 14.45 12.01
CA GLU A 185 -16.23 14.35 13.24
C GLU A 185 -17.02 13.82 14.44
N SER A 186 -18.30 14.13 14.51
CA SER A 186 -19.18 13.68 15.59
C SER A 186 -19.36 12.15 15.61
N ASP A 187 -19.08 11.49 14.48
CA ASP A 187 -19.16 10.03 14.35
C ASP A 187 -17.85 9.29 14.64
N TYR A 188 -16.72 10.00 14.83
CA TYR A 188 -15.41 9.37 14.95
C TYR A 188 -15.27 8.42 16.14
N ASP A 189 -15.91 8.71 17.24
CA ASP A 189 -15.86 7.87 18.46
C ASP A 189 -16.97 6.80 18.49
N ARG A 190 -17.82 6.75 17.46
CA ARG A 190 -18.89 5.77 17.36
C ARG A 190 -18.39 4.48 16.72
N THR A 191 -18.70 3.34 17.33
CA THR A 191 -18.56 2.02 16.74
C THR A 191 -19.74 1.67 15.83
N GLY A 192 -19.56 0.69 14.95
CA GLY A 192 -20.63 0.24 14.05
C GLY A 192 -20.93 1.18 12.89
N LEU A 193 -20.01 2.08 12.52
CA LEU A 193 -20.11 2.88 11.30
C LEU A 193 -19.92 2.02 10.06
N SER A 194 -18.93 1.14 10.09
CA SER A 194 -18.66 0.18 9.04
C SER A 194 -19.52 -1.08 9.19
N SER A 195 -20.04 -1.55 8.08
CA SER A 195 -20.65 -2.88 7.96
C SER A 195 -19.75 -3.87 7.21
N TYR A 196 -18.46 -3.55 7.06
CA TYR A 196 -17.49 -4.42 6.40
C TYR A 196 -17.43 -5.78 7.13
N PRO A 197 -17.68 -6.90 6.42
CA PRO A 197 -17.94 -8.18 7.07
C PRO A 197 -16.69 -8.94 7.49
N TYR A 198 -15.51 -8.38 7.25
CA TYR A 198 -14.23 -9.04 7.56
C TYR A 198 -13.45 -8.22 8.58
N GLY A 199 -12.75 -8.93 9.48
CA GLY A 199 -12.06 -8.28 10.60
C GLY A 199 -13.00 -7.78 11.69
N SER A 200 -12.60 -6.73 12.40
CA SER A 200 -13.31 -6.16 13.56
C SER A 200 -13.95 -4.79 13.28
N ASP A 201 -14.05 -4.37 12.04
CA ASP A 201 -14.49 -3.01 11.66
C ASP A 201 -15.81 -2.58 12.30
N SER A 202 -16.77 -3.50 12.50
CA SER A 202 -18.05 -3.20 13.14
C SER A 202 -17.94 -2.88 14.64
N GLU A 203 -16.83 -3.25 15.27
CA GLU A 203 -16.54 -3.03 16.69
C GLU A 203 -15.55 -1.88 16.92
N GLU A 204 -14.99 -1.34 15.84
CA GLU A 204 -13.96 -0.33 15.88
C GLU A 204 -14.50 1.07 15.61
N THR A 205 -13.75 2.06 16.11
CA THR A 205 -13.99 3.47 15.79
C THR A 205 -13.42 3.83 14.42
N PHE A 206 -13.95 4.89 13.80
CA PHE A 206 -13.47 5.31 12.48
C PHE A 206 -11.95 5.57 12.41
N PRO A 207 -11.31 6.30 13.35
CA PRO A 207 -9.86 6.47 13.32
C PRO A 207 -9.08 5.15 13.43
N THR A 208 -9.60 4.15 14.15
CA THR A 208 -8.98 2.82 14.25
C THR A 208 -9.03 2.09 12.91
N ILE A 209 -10.17 2.15 12.21
CA ILE A 209 -10.32 1.55 10.87
C ILE A 209 -9.35 2.20 9.88
N VAL A 210 -9.24 3.54 9.91
CA VAL A 210 -8.29 4.28 9.06
C VAL A 210 -6.85 3.90 9.38
N TRP A 211 -6.50 3.77 10.66
CA TRP A 211 -5.18 3.34 11.09
C TRP A 211 -4.83 1.93 10.56
N TRP A 212 -5.79 0.99 10.63
CA TRP A 212 -5.63 -0.36 10.10
C TRP A 212 -5.37 -0.35 8.59
N GLU A 213 -6.15 0.41 7.81
CA GLU A 213 -5.98 0.47 6.37
C GLU A 213 -4.64 1.11 5.98
N ASN A 214 -4.24 2.17 6.69
CA ASN A 214 -2.92 2.76 6.49
C ASN A 214 -1.78 1.77 6.78
N GLN A 215 -1.93 0.94 7.82
CA GLN A 215 -0.96 -0.10 8.15
C GLN A 215 -0.84 -1.14 7.03
N GLU A 216 -1.95 -1.60 6.46
CA GLU A 216 -1.96 -2.55 5.33
C GLU A 216 -1.25 -1.96 4.10
N ILE A 217 -1.54 -0.71 3.75
CA ILE A 217 -0.90 -0.04 2.61
C ILE A 217 0.61 0.13 2.84
N LEU A 218 1.02 0.55 4.04
CA LEU A 218 2.44 0.73 4.37
C LEU A 218 3.18 -0.61 4.37
N HIS A 219 2.60 -1.63 4.99
CA HIS A 219 3.18 -2.97 5.10
C HIS A 219 3.37 -3.58 3.72
N HIS A 220 2.29 -3.79 2.99
CA HIS A 220 2.35 -4.40 1.66
C HIS A 220 3.03 -3.51 0.62
N GLY A 221 2.91 -2.19 0.74
CA GLY A 221 3.64 -1.25 -0.10
C GLY A 221 5.17 -1.36 0.03
N ALA A 222 5.67 -1.55 1.24
CA ALA A 222 7.10 -1.77 1.48
C ALA A 222 7.57 -3.13 0.92
N GLU A 223 6.76 -4.17 1.09
CA GLU A 223 7.03 -5.51 0.53
C GLU A 223 7.00 -5.51 -1.01
N ILE A 224 6.05 -4.82 -1.63
CA ILE A 224 6.00 -4.64 -3.09
C ILE A 224 7.25 -3.90 -3.57
N ALA A 225 7.66 -2.83 -2.88
CA ALA A 225 8.87 -2.09 -3.22
C ALA A 225 10.12 -3.00 -3.18
N LEU A 226 10.25 -3.82 -2.12
CA LEU A 226 11.34 -4.78 -1.99
C LEU A 226 11.33 -5.83 -3.12
N LEU A 227 10.15 -6.36 -3.46
CA LEU A 227 10.02 -7.33 -4.56
C LEU A 227 10.44 -6.73 -5.90
N ARG A 228 10.09 -5.47 -6.18
CA ARG A 228 10.54 -4.77 -7.37
C ARG A 228 12.06 -4.61 -7.42
N ASP A 229 12.66 -4.23 -6.30
CA ASP A 229 14.11 -4.10 -6.20
C ASP A 229 14.81 -5.47 -6.41
N LEU A 230 14.25 -6.56 -5.88
CA LEU A 230 14.75 -7.91 -6.08
C LEU A 230 14.57 -8.38 -7.53
N TYR A 231 13.43 -8.08 -8.16
CA TYR A 231 13.17 -8.47 -9.55
C TYR A 231 14.20 -7.89 -10.52
N VAL A 232 14.61 -6.64 -10.35
CA VAL A 232 15.64 -6.02 -11.20
C VAL A 232 16.99 -6.74 -11.09
N HIS A 233 17.26 -7.42 -9.99
CA HIS A 233 18.54 -8.07 -9.70
C HIS A 233 18.52 -9.61 -9.77
N HIS A 234 17.37 -10.24 -10.02
CA HIS A 234 17.26 -11.71 -9.93
C HIS A 234 18.03 -12.47 -11.02
N ASP A 235 18.33 -11.83 -12.17
CA ASP A 235 19.07 -12.44 -13.29
C ASP A 235 20.56 -12.01 -13.34
N GLN A 236 21.06 -11.29 -12.32
CA GLN A 236 22.46 -10.87 -12.23
C GLN A 236 23.27 -11.82 -11.36
#